data_7ec3e0c4010243bb57b52ee2c4b3f935
#
_entry.id   7ec3e0c4010243bb57b52ee2c4b3f935
#
_cell.length_a   1.000
_cell.length_b   1.000
_cell.length_c   1.000
_cell.angle_alpha   90.00
_cell.angle_beta   90.00
_cell.angle_gamma   90.00
#
_symmetry.space_group_name_H-M   'P 1'
#
loop_
_entity.id
_entity.type
_entity.pdbx_description
1 polymer ?
#
loop_
_entity_poly.entity_id
_entity_poly.type
_entity_poly.pdbx_seq_one_letter_code
_entity_poly.pdbx_strand_id
1 'polypeptide(L)'
;MTIRRSSTRCLTGAMNEAQVLKRGDIWTVSGGKDYAGKPRPVVIVQDDSFDATDSITVCAFTTDETDAPLLRLAVEPNQRNGLRAASRLMVDKITTVPKTKVGVRVGRLDNEDILRLNRAVLVFLGLAVSPKIKREA
;
A
#
# COMPACT_ATOMS: atom_id res chain seq x y z
N MET A 1 -25.73 4.33 15.45
CA MET A 1 -25.12 4.43 15.58
C MET A 1 -24.23 4.27 15.54
N THR A 2 -23.95 4.02 15.41
CA THR A 2 -23.09 3.82 15.56
C THR A 2 -22.15 4.38 15.70
N ILE A 3 -21.62 4.78 16.09
CA ILE A 3 -20.68 5.25 16.32
C ILE A 3 -20.20 5.31 17.50
N ARG A 4 -20.55 5.01 18.40
CA ARG A 4 -20.12 4.97 19.48
C ARG A 4 -19.29 3.98 19.85
N ARG A 5 -19.13 3.02 19.29
CA ARG A 5 -18.21 2.02 19.60
C ARG A 5 -16.80 2.47 19.50
N SER A 6 -16.54 3.49 18.76
CA SER A 6 -15.18 3.94 18.69
C SER A 6 -14.73 4.55 20.00
N SER A 7 -15.60 5.16 20.77
CA SER A 7 -15.13 5.67 22.03
C SER A 7 -14.75 4.56 22.98
N THR A 8 -15.40 3.43 22.88
CA THR A 8 -15.01 2.29 23.70
C THR A 8 -13.60 1.87 23.36
N ARG A 9 -13.29 1.85 22.10
CA ARG A 9 -11.95 1.48 21.72
C ARG A 9 -10.89 2.43 22.18
N CYS A 10 -11.21 3.68 22.27
CA CYS A 10 -10.24 4.65 22.73
C CYS A 10 -9.73 4.35 24.13
N LEU A 11 -10.56 3.75 24.94
CA LEU A 11 -10.14 3.48 26.30
C LEU A 11 -9.05 2.45 26.37
N THR A 12 -9.08 1.48 25.48
CA THR A 12 -8.09 0.45 25.55
C THR A 12 -6.98 0.66 24.58
N GLY A 13 -7.20 1.58 23.67
CA GLY A 13 -6.39 1.45 22.59
C GLY A 13 -5.63 2.60 22.14
N ALA A 14 -5.04 3.29 23.03
CA ALA A 14 -4.10 4.30 22.59
C ALA A 14 -3.15 3.71 21.57
N MET A 15 -2.70 2.49 21.80
CA MET A 15 -1.79 1.86 20.86
C MET A 15 -2.46 1.50 19.56
N ASN A 16 -3.72 1.09 19.62
CA ASN A 16 -4.43 0.74 18.40
C ASN A 16 -4.72 1.94 17.54
N GLU A 17 -4.92 3.09 18.17
CA GLU A 17 -5.16 4.29 17.40
C GLU A 17 -3.96 4.68 16.56
N ALA A 18 -2.77 4.30 17.01
CA ALA A 18 -1.57 4.61 16.25
C ALA A 18 -1.52 3.87 14.92
N GLN A 19 -2.37 2.86 14.74
CA GLN A 19 -2.37 2.08 13.52
C GLN A 19 -3.68 2.17 12.79
N VAL A 20 -4.16 3.37 12.56
CA VAL A 20 -5.31 3.55 11.70
C VAL A 20 -4.81 3.48 10.26
N LEU A 21 -5.06 2.36 9.63
CA LEU A 21 -4.52 2.05 8.32
C LEU A 21 -5.53 2.41 7.24
N LYS A 22 -5.20 3.40 6.43
CA LYS A 22 -6.11 3.88 5.39
C LYS A 22 -5.52 3.64 4.02
N ARG A 23 -6.39 3.34 3.08
CA ARG A 23 -5.96 3.11 1.70
C ARG A 23 -5.20 4.33 1.17
N GLY A 24 -4.07 4.06 0.57
CA GLY A 24 -3.21 5.11 0.04
C GLY A 24 -2.15 5.59 1.00
N ASP A 25 -2.25 5.24 2.28
CA ASP A 25 -1.21 5.55 3.24
C ASP A 25 0.00 4.66 3.03
N ILE A 26 1.16 5.19 3.37
CA ILE A 26 2.42 4.45 3.26
C ILE A 26 2.88 4.14 4.67
N TRP A 27 3.13 2.86 4.93
CA TRP A 27 3.59 2.37 6.23
C TRP A 27 4.79 1.47 6.02
N THR A 28 5.57 1.25 7.05
CA THR A 28 6.61 0.22 7.00
C THR A 28 6.01 -1.11 7.37
N VAL A 29 6.52 -2.16 6.76
CA VAL A 29 6.18 -3.54 7.12
C VAL A 29 7.48 -4.28 7.35
N SER A 30 7.54 -4.99 8.46
CA SER A 30 8.75 -5.69 8.86
C SER A 30 8.67 -7.16 8.50
N GLY A 31 9.82 -7.76 8.44
CA GLY A 31 10.02 -9.18 8.68
C GLY A 31 9.71 -10.11 7.62
N GLY A 32 10.02 -10.40 6.70
CA GLY A 32 10.05 -11.51 5.83
C GLY A 32 11.46 -11.72 5.35
N LYS A 33 11.68 -12.85 4.78
CA LYS A 33 12.98 -13.16 4.22
C LYS A 33 13.34 -12.17 3.14
N ASP A 34 12.35 -11.73 2.40
CA ASP A 34 12.56 -10.87 1.26
C ASP A 34 13.07 -9.50 1.66
N TYR A 35 12.87 -9.13 2.91
CA TYR A 35 13.28 -7.83 3.39
C TYR A 35 14.53 -7.89 4.24
N ALA A 36 15.13 -9.05 4.35
CA ALA A 36 16.34 -9.23 5.16
C ALA A 36 16.16 -8.67 6.57
N GLY A 37 14.98 -8.78 7.12
CA GLY A 37 14.68 -8.31 8.46
C GLY A 37 14.50 -6.82 8.59
N LYS A 38 14.64 -6.05 7.53
CA LYS A 38 14.48 -4.59 7.61
C LYS A 38 13.08 -4.18 7.22
N PRO A 39 12.51 -3.18 7.92
CA PRO A 39 11.21 -2.65 7.51
C PRO A 39 11.29 -2.02 6.13
N ARG A 40 10.24 -2.20 5.35
CA ARG A 40 10.17 -1.65 4.00
C ARG A 40 8.87 -0.88 3.84
N PRO A 41 8.87 0.19 3.05
CA PRO A 41 7.64 0.94 2.83
C PRO A 41 6.70 0.20 1.92
N VAL A 42 5.43 0.28 2.23
CA VAL A 42 4.35 -0.29 1.43
C VAL A 42 3.19 0.68 1.39
N VAL A 43 2.38 0.58 0.35
CA VAL A 43 1.13 1.34 0.25
C VAL A 43 -0.01 0.43 0.61
N ILE A 44 -0.92 0.90 1.43
CA ILE A 44 -2.13 0.15 1.75
C ILE A 44 -3.07 0.25 0.57
N VAL A 45 -3.47 -0.90 0.03
CA VAL A 45 -4.36 -0.95 -1.11
C VAL A 45 -5.72 -1.51 -0.77
N GLN A 46 -5.89 -2.04 0.43
CA GLN A 46 -7.16 -2.55 0.89
C GLN A 46 -8.12 -1.40 1.14
N ASP A 47 -9.37 -1.56 0.73
CA ASP A 47 -10.38 -0.53 0.97
C ASP A 47 -10.64 -0.38 2.47
N ASP A 48 -10.87 0.85 2.89
CA ASP A 48 -11.03 1.16 4.31
C ASP A 48 -12.21 0.44 4.95
N SER A 49 -13.20 0.06 4.15
CA SER A 49 -14.38 -0.61 4.69
C SER A 49 -14.07 -2.02 5.18
N PHE A 50 -12.89 -2.56 4.88
CA PHE A 50 -12.51 -3.90 5.30
C PHE A 50 -11.52 -3.89 6.45
N ASP A 51 -11.51 -2.84 7.26
CA ASP A 51 -10.48 -2.65 8.26
C ASP A 51 -10.63 -3.56 9.49
N ALA A 52 -11.69 -4.34 9.55
CA ALA A 52 -11.90 -5.24 10.69
C ALA A 52 -11.07 -6.53 10.62
N THR A 53 -10.38 -6.76 9.50
CA THR A 53 -9.59 -7.97 9.36
C THR A 53 -8.28 -7.88 10.15
N ASP A 54 -7.71 -9.03 10.49
CA ASP A 54 -6.44 -9.08 11.21
C ASP A 54 -5.25 -8.89 10.29
N SER A 55 -5.47 -8.82 9.01
CA SER A 55 -4.43 -8.66 8.01
C SER A 55 -4.73 -7.45 7.16
N ILE A 56 -3.73 -7.02 6.40
CA ILE A 56 -3.86 -5.85 5.55
C ILE A 56 -3.18 -6.14 4.21
N THR A 57 -3.84 -5.76 3.14
CA THR A 57 -3.32 -5.97 1.79
C THR A 57 -2.58 -4.73 1.34
N VAL A 58 -1.37 -4.93 0.86
CA VAL A 58 -0.42 -3.85 0.59
C VAL A 58 0.29 -4.08 -0.72
N CYS A 59 0.84 -2.99 -1.26
CA CYS A 59 1.68 -3.01 -2.45
C CYS A 59 3.04 -2.44 -2.05
N ALA A 60 4.08 -3.23 -2.21
CA ALA A 60 5.40 -2.83 -1.73
C ALA A 60 6.13 -1.95 -2.75
N PHE A 61 7.02 -1.13 -2.24
CA PHE A 61 7.93 -0.35 -3.06
C PHE A 61 9.24 -1.11 -3.25
N THR A 62 9.91 -0.81 -4.34
CA THR A 62 11.28 -1.26 -4.58
C THR A 62 12.08 -0.11 -5.14
N THR A 63 13.38 -0.10 -4.84
CA THR A 63 14.28 0.86 -5.48
C THR A 63 14.93 0.29 -6.73
N ASP A 64 14.64 -0.95 -7.05
CA ASP A 64 15.14 -1.57 -8.27
C ASP A 64 14.60 -0.82 -9.49
N GLU A 65 15.44 -0.58 -10.46
CA GLU A 65 15.10 0.25 -11.61
C GLU A 65 14.69 -0.57 -12.83
N THR A 66 14.17 -1.76 -12.60
CA THR A 66 13.67 -2.57 -13.69
C THR A 66 12.67 -1.81 -14.53
N ASP A 67 12.84 -1.85 -15.83
CA ASP A 67 11.98 -1.12 -16.75
C ASP A 67 10.78 -1.97 -17.12
N ALA A 68 9.71 -1.83 -16.36
CA ALA A 68 8.47 -2.56 -16.60
C ALA A 68 7.31 -1.63 -16.22
N PRO A 69 7.03 -0.62 -17.04
CA PRO A 69 6.12 0.47 -16.63
C PRO A 69 4.70 0.03 -16.32
N LEU A 70 4.25 -1.10 -16.83
CA LEU A 70 2.91 -1.59 -16.49
C LEU A 70 2.87 -2.27 -15.13
N LEU A 71 4.01 -2.71 -14.61
CA LEU A 71 4.10 -3.45 -13.35
C LEU A 71 4.86 -2.69 -12.28
N ARG A 72 5.60 -1.68 -12.66
CA ARG A 72 6.46 -0.92 -11.74
C ARG A 72 6.16 0.55 -11.94
N LEU A 73 5.43 1.13 -11.01
CA LEU A 73 5.03 2.53 -11.12
C LEU A 73 6.02 3.40 -10.37
N ALA A 74 6.65 4.31 -11.08
CA ALA A 74 7.63 5.20 -10.46
C ALA A 74 6.92 6.23 -9.59
N VAL A 75 7.46 6.44 -8.39
CA VAL A 75 6.96 7.43 -7.44
C VAL A 75 8.16 8.21 -6.95
N GLU A 76 8.14 9.52 -7.17
CA GLU A 76 9.21 10.39 -6.72
C GLU A 76 9.00 10.81 -5.27
N PRO A 77 10.08 10.95 -4.50
CA PRO A 77 9.94 11.39 -3.12
C PRO A 77 9.36 12.79 -3.04
N ASN A 78 8.50 13.00 -2.08
CA ASN A 78 8.01 14.33 -1.77
C ASN A 78 7.62 14.38 -0.30
N GLN A 79 7.19 15.56 0.16
CA GLN A 79 6.88 15.71 1.58
C GLN A 79 5.67 14.91 2.00
N ARG A 80 4.73 14.72 1.10
CA ARG A 80 3.51 13.99 1.45
C ARG A 80 3.76 12.50 1.56
N ASN A 81 4.51 11.93 0.62
CA ASN A 81 4.72 10.48 0.64
C ASN A 81 5.84 10.05 1.58
N GLY A 82 6.73 10.95 1.95
CA GLY A 82 7.76 10.64 2.93
C GLY A 82 8.82 9.67 2.47
N LEU A 83 8.87 9.34 1.19
CA LEU A 83 9.89 8.43 0.69
C LEU A 83 11.24 9.11 0.66
N ARG A 84 12.29 8.32 0.84
CA ARG A 84 13.65 8.84 0.87
C ARG A 84 14.32 8.82 -0.48
N ALA A 85 13.85 7.96 -1.38
CA ALA A 85 14.46 7.79 -2.69
C ALA A 85 13.39 7.49 -3.69
N ALA A 86 13.67 7.76 -4.95
CA ALA A 86 12.78 7.36 -6.05
C ALA A 86 12.54 5.86 -5.94
N SER A 87 11.30 5.48 -5.99
CA SER A 87 10.90 4.09 -5.77
C SER A 87 9.85 3.72 -6.80
N ARG A 88 9.58 2.44 -6.90
CA ARG A 88 8.54 1.95 -7.81
C ARG A 88 7.62 1.00 -7.06
N LEU A 89 6.33 1.16 -7.30
CA LEU A 89 5.35 0.25 -6.74
C LEU A 89 5.33 -1.03 -7.55
N MET A 90 5.40 -2.15 -6.84
CA MET A 90 5.41 -3.47 -7.48
C MET A 90 3.99 -3.99 -7.58
N VAL A 91 3.29 -3.60 -8.64
CA VAL A 91 1.88 -3.91 -8.81
C VAL A 91 1.66 -5.41 -8.92
N ASP A 92 2.62 -6.14 -9.48
CA ASP A 92 2.52 -7.58 -9.63
C ASP A 92 2.79 -8.33 -8.33
N LYS A 93 3.14 -7.62 -7.24
CA LYS A 93 3.48 -8.26 -5.98
C LYS A 93 2.66 -7.70 -4.84
N ILE A 94 1.39 -7.46 -5.10
CA ILE A 94 0.45 -7.10 -4.05
C ILE A 94 0.29 -8.32 -3.16
N THR A 95 0.37 -8.10 -1.85
CA THR A 95 0.34 -9.18 -0.90
C THR A 95 -0.41 -8.78 0.36
N THR A 96 -0.78 -9.76 1.15
CA THR A 96 -1.48 -9.54 2.42
C THR A 96 -0.56 -9.96 3.56
N VAL A 97 -0.44 -9.10 4.54
CA VAL A 97 0.42 -9.35 5.70
C VAL A 97 -0.38 -9.19 6.98
N PRO A 98 0.04 -9.85 8.06
CA PRO A 98 -0.62 -9.63 9.35
C PRO A 98 -0.41 -8.18 9.80
N LYS A 99 -1.44 -7.59 10.39
CA LYS A 99 -1.32 -6.22 10.88
C LYS A 99 -0.24 -6.06 11.93
N THR A 100 0.12 -7.16 12.61
CA THR A 100 1.21 -7.12 13.58
C THR A 100 2.57 -6.81 12.96
N LYS A 101 2.68 -6.96 11.64
CA LYS A 101 3.93 -6.64 10.94
C LYS A 101 4.02 -5.18 10.53
N VAL A 102 2.94 -4.43 10.65
CA VAL A 102 2.91 -3.03 10.26
C VAL A 102 3.59 -2.21 11.33
N GLY A 103 4.48 -1.32 10.92
CA GLY A 103 5.29 -0.54 11.85
C GLY A 103 4.84 0.90 11.98
N VAL A 104 5.50 1.81 11.28
CA VAL A 104 5.25 3.23 11.42
C VAL A 104 4.73 3.80 10.13
N ARG A 105 3.95 4.86 10.24
CA ARG A 105 3.45 5.56 9.08
C ARG A 105 4.55 6.43 8.48
N VAL A 106 4.74 6.28 7.18
CA VAL A 106 5.75 7.04 6.45
C VAL A 106 5.14 8.27 5.82
N GLY A 107 3.95 8.13 5.24
CA GLY A 107 3.29 9.23 4.57
C GLY A 107 2.06 8.74 3.83
N ARG A 108 1.76 9.40 2.73
CA ARG A 108 0.59 9.08 1.92
C ARG A 108 0.89 9.38 0.46
N LEU A 109 0.45 8.51 -0.43
CA LEU A 109 0.56 8.77 -1.87
C LEU A 109 -0.25 9.99 -2.26
N ASP A 110 0.26 10.76 -3.21
CA ASP A 110 -0.54 11.80 -3.83
C ASP A 110 -1.72 11.19 -4.55
N ASN A 111 -2.79 11.98 -4.69
CA ASN A 111 -3.99 11.51 -5.36
C ASN A 111 -3.72 11.03 -6.78
N GLU A 112 -2.82 11.71 -7.49
CA GLU A 112 -2.46 11.28 -8.83
C GLU A 112 -1.85 9.90 -8.84
N ASP A 113 -0.98 9.63 -7.86
CA ASP A 113 -0.32 8.33 -7.80
C ASP A 113 -1.29 7.24 -7.38
N ILE A 114 -2.26 7.58 -6.53
CA ILE A 114 -3.30 6.62 -6.18
C ILE A 114 -4.11 6.24 -7.42
N LEU A 115 -4.44 7.23 -8.27
CA LEU A 115 -5.17 6.93 -9.51
C LEU A 115 -4.33 6.07 -10.47
N ARG A 116 -3.04 6.35 -10.55
CA ARG A 116 -2.15 5.53 -11.38
C ARG A 116 -2.11 4.10 -10.86
N LEU A 117 -2.03 3.94 -9.56
CA LEU A 117 -2.03 2.61 -8.95
C LEU A 117 -3.33 1.89 -9.22
N ASN A 118 -4.47 2.59 -9.08
CA ASN A 118 -5.77 1.98 -9.33
C ASN A 118 -5.85 1.46 -10.76
N ARG A 119 -5.41 2.24 -11.72
CA ARG A 119 -5.43 1.81 -13.12
C ARG A 119 -4.51 0.62 -13.34
N ALA A 120 -3.34 0.65 -12.76
CA ALA A 120 -2.39 -0.45 -12.95
C ALA A 120 -2.93 -1.75 -12.37
N VAL A 121 -3.59 -1.68 -11.21
CA VAL A 121 -4.19 -2.85 -10.59
C VAL A 121 -5.31 -3.42 -11.48
N LEU A 122 -6.16 -2.55 -12.00
CA LEU A 122 -7.24 -2.99 -12.88
C LEU A 122 -6.70 -3.70 -14.12
N VAL A 123 -5.64 -3.16 -14.70
CA VAL A 123 -5.03 -3.76 -15.87
C VAL A 123 -4.37 -5.08 -15.52
N PHE A 124 -3.63 -5.10 -14.42
CA PHE A 124 -2.90 -6.30 -14.01
C PHE A 124 -3.87 -7.46 -13.70
N LEU A 125 -5.01 -7.14 -13.13
CA LEU A 125 -6.00 -8.17 -12.80
C LEU A 125 -6.93 -8.51 -13.96
N GLY A 126 -6.74 -7.87 -15.11
CA GLY A 126 -7.55 -8.17 -16.28
C GLY A 126 -8.92 -7.53 -16.28
N LEU A 127 -9.14 -6.56 -15.39
CA LEU A 127 -10.44 -5.90 -15.28
C LEU A 127 -10.55 -4.69 -16.19
N ALA A 128 -9.43 -4.24 -16.76
CA ALA A 128 -9.39 -3.17 -17.74
C ALA A 128 -8.28 -3.46 -18.72
N VAL A 129 -8.35 -2.83 -19.88
CA VAL A 129 -7.38 -3.05 -20.95
C VAL A 129 -6.53 -1.78 -21.08
N SER A 130 -5.20 -1.96 -21.14
CA SER A 130 -4.29 -0.86 -21.41
C SER A 130 -4.03 -0.79 -22.92
N PRO A 131 -3.97 0.42 -23.50
CA PRO A 131 -3.59 0.51 -24.91
C PRO A 131 -2.18 0.02 -25.19
N LYS A 132 -1.38 -0.17 -24.15
CA LYS A 132 -0.02 -0.68 -24.30
C LYS A 132 0.06 -2.19 -24.32
N ILE A 133 -1.04 -2.88 -24.09
CA ILE A 133 -1.07 -4.34 -24.10
C ILE A 133 -1.80 -4.81 -25.33
N LYS A 134 -1.15 -5.67 -26.10
CA LYS A 134 -1.80 -6.34 -27.19
C LYS A 134 -2.44 -7.61 -26.68
N ARG A 135 -3.72 -7.74 -26.90
CA ARG A 135 -4.41 -8.96 -26.54
C ARG A 135 -4.73 -9.73 -27.78
N GLU A 136 -4.43 -11.00 -27.74
CA GLU A 136 -4.81 -11.87 -28.83
C GLU A 136 -6.16 -12.44 -28.56
N ALA A 137 -6.97 -12.44 -29.55
CA ALA A 137 -8.36 -12.88 -29.41
C ALA A 137 -8.48 -14.36 -29.14
#